data_71e66cd763522606de0c04af1c670c0b
#
_entry.id   71e66cd763522606de0c04af1c670c0b
#
_cell.length_a   1.000
_cell.length_b   1.000
_cell.length_c   1.000
_cell.angle_alpha   90.00
_cell.angle_beta   90.00
_cell.angle_gamma   90.00
#
_symmetry.space_group_name_H-M   'P 1'
#
loop_
_entity.id
_entity.type
_entity.pdbx_description
1 polymer ?
#
loop_
_entity_poly.entity_id
_entity_poly.type
_entity_poly.pdbx_seq_one_letter_code
_entity_poly.pdbx_strand_id
1 'polypeptide(L)'
;FLPVQAAAIAAITGDQSCVQATRKAYETRRNIMCDGFTSIGWKMERPEATMFVWAAIPEHYTSSEAFVMELVERAGVMVTPGSAFGPSGEGYVRLALVQDEEMLNKAIRAVRESGVLTAEGKR
;
A
#
# COMPACT_ATOMS: atom_id res chain seq x y z
N PHE A 1 -26.72 -21.09 10.55
CA PHE A 1 -27.66 -20.15 9.91
C PHE A 1 -27.72 -20.43 8.41
N LEU A 2 -28.81 -21.06 7.94
CA LEU A 2 -28.97 -21.57 6.58
C LEU A 2 -28.73 -20.51 5.47
N PRO A 3 -29.22 -19.28 5.55
CA PRO A 3 -28.97 -18.28 4.51
C PRO A 3 -27.49 -17.98 4.28
N VAL A 4 -26.67 -17.96 5.35
CA VAL A 4 -25.22 -17.75 5.22
C VAL A 4 -24.55 -18.94 4.53
N GLN A 5 -24.99 -20.17 4.86
CA GLN A 5 -24.46 -21.38 4.22
C GLN A 5 -24.85 -21.41 2.73
N ALA A 6 -26.10 -21.09 2.39
CA ALA A 6 -26.55 -21.02 1.01
C ALA A 6 -25.79 -19.97 0.20
N ALA A 7 -25.57 -18.77 0.77
CA ALA A 7 -24.77 -17.72 0.15
C ALA A 7 -23.30 -18.15 -0.06
N ALA A 8 -22.70 -18.82 0.93
CA ALA A 8 -21.34 -19.33 0.80
C ALA A 8 -21.22 -20.40 -0.30
N ILE A 9 -22.18 -21.34 -0.38
CA ILE A 9 -22.23 -22.35 -1.43
C ILE A 9 -22.34 -21.66 -2.80
N ALA A 10 -23.27 -20.73 -2.97
CA ALA A 10 -23.44 -20.01 -4.23
C ALA A 10 -22.20 -19.22 -4.64
N ALA A 11 -21.52 -18.57 -3.68
CA ALA A 11 -20.29 -17.82 -3.94
C ALA A 11 -19.12 -18.71 -4.37
N ILE A 12 -18.99 -19.90 -3.78
CA ILE A 12 -17.88 -20.82 -4.07
C ILE A 12 -18.12 -21.63 -5.34
N THR A 13 -19.35 -22.04 -5.61
CA THR A 13 -19.70 -22.92 -6.75
C THR A 13 -20.20 -22.16 -7.99
N GLY A 14 -20.53 -20.89 -7.85
CA GLY A 14 -21.02 -20.03 -8.92
C GLY A 14 -19.91 -19.50 -9.84
N ASP A 15 -20.27 -18.56 -10.70
CA ASP A 15 -19.33 -17.88 -11.60
C ASP A 15 -18.24 -17.15 -10.83
N GLN A 16 -16.97 -17.41 -11.19
CA GLN A 16 -15.78 -16.83 -10.58
C GLN A 16 -15.18 -15.67 -11.40
N SER A 17 -15.86 -15.20 -12.44
CA SER A 17 -15.36 -14.12 -13.31
C SER A 17 -15.07 -12.82 -12.54
N CYS A 18 -15.92 -12.47 -11.57
CA CYS A 18 -15.72 -11.30 -10.71
C CYS A 18 -14.46 -11.44 -9.83
N VAL A 19 -14.15 -12.64 -9.34
CA VAL A 19 -12.94 -12.92 -8.57
C VAL A 19 -11.70 -12.75 -9.44
N GLN A 20 -11.73 -13.26 -10.68
CA GLN A 20 -10.62 -13.11 -11.62
C GLN A 20 -10.39 -11.64 -12.00
N ALA A 21 -11.46 -10.90 -12.25
CA ALA A 21 -11.37 -9.47 -12.55
C ALA A 21 -10.77 -8.68 -11.38
N THR A 22 -11.22 -8.94 -10.15
CA THR A 22 -10.71 -8.31 -8.92
C THR A 22 -9.24 -8.66 -8.72
N ARG A 23 -8.87 -9.94 -8.86
CA ARG A 23 -7.47 -10.38 -8.73
C ARG A 23 -6.57 -9.68 -9.75
N LYS A 24 -7.00 -9.53 -10.98
CA LYS A 24 -6.25 -8.83 -12.02
C LYS A 24 -6.07 -7.35 -11.72
N ALA A 25 -7.10 -6.69 -11.22
CA ALA A 25 -7.03 -5.28 -10.80
C ALA A 25 -6.00 -5.08 -9.68
N TYR A 26 -6.01 -5.93 -8.64
CA TYR A 26 -5.03 -5.85 -7.55
C TYR A 26 -3.61 -6.17 -8.03
N GLU A 27 -3.42 -7.14 -8.92
CA GLU A 27 -2.12 -7.44 -9.50
C GLU A 27 -1.55 -6.23 -10.25
N THR A 28 -2.34 -5.57 -11.08
CA THR A 28 -1.94 -4.37 -11.82
C THR A 28 -1.57 -3.24 -10.85
N ARG A 29 -2.42 -2.94 -9.88
CA ARG A 29 -2.18 -1.89 -8.88
C ARG A 29 -0.94 -2.17 -8.03
N ARG A 30 -0.73 -3.42 -7.61
CA ARG A 30 0.48 -3.87 -6.91
C ARG A 30 1.74 -3.58 -7.74
N ASN A 31 1.72 -3.94 -9.00
CA ASN A 31 2.88 -3.74 -9.87
C ASN A 31 3.18 -2.25 -10.04
N ILE A 32 2.17 -1.42 -10.33
CA ILE A 32 2.32 0.04 -10.43
C ILE A 32 2.90 0.61 -9.14
N MET A 33 2.35 0.24 -7.98
CA MET A 33 2.79 0.75 -6.68
C MET A 33 4.23 0.33 -6.39
N CYS A 34 4.54 -0.96 -6.47
CA CYS A 34 5.86 -1.46 -6.12
C CYS A 34 6.95 -0.95 -7.07
N ASP A 35 6.68 -0.96 -8.38
CA ASP A 35 7.65 -0.48 -9.37
C ASP A 35 7.83 1.04 -9.30
N GLY A 36 6.70 1.76 -9.18
CA GLY A 36 6.71 3.21 -9.10
C GLY A 36 7.47 3.73 -7.90
N PHE A 37 7.17 3.25 -6.70
CA PHE A 37 7.88 3.68 -5.49
C PHE A 37 9.34 3.22 -5.48
N THR A 38 9.64 2.01 -5.96
CA THR A 38 11.03 1.54 -6.08
C THR A 38 11.83 2.42 -7.04
N SER A 39 11.23 2.87 -8.14
CA SER A 39 11.90 3.74 -9.13
C SER A 39 12.29 5.12 -8.58
N ILE A 40 11.63 5.58 -7.52
CA ILE A 40 11.91 6.86 -6.85
C ILE A 40 12.71 6.70 -5.55
N GLY A 41 13.24 5.49 -5.27
CA GLY A 41 14.13 5.21 -4.14
C GLY A 41 13.45 4.63 -2.90
N TRP A 42 12.15 4.38 -2.92
CA TRP A 42 11.47 3.67 -1.84
C TRP A 42 11.26 2.20 -2.22
N LYS A 43 12.22 1.37 -1.86
CA LYS A 43 12.23 -0.07 -2.19
C LYS A 43 11.02 -0.77 -1.58
N MET A 44 10.23 -1.43 -2.43
CA MET A 44 9.07 -2.22 -2.03
C MET A 44 9.19 -3.64 -2.55
N GLU A 45 8.97 -4.60 -1.66
CA GLU A 45 8.82 -6.00 -2.04
C GLU A 45 7.39 -6.25 -2.54
N ARG A 46 7.27 -7.01 -3.64
CA ARG A 46 5.96 -7.37 -4.18
C ARG A 46 5.35 -8.51 -3.36
N PRO A 47 4.22 -8.30 -2.69
CA PRO A 47 3.53 -9.39 -2.02
C PRO A 47 2.96 -10.38 -3.05
N GLU A 48 3.00 -11.66 -2.75
CA GLU A 48 2.42 -12.70 -3.62
C GLU A 48 0.89 -12.68 -3.61
N ALA A 49 0.30 -12.21 -2.53
CA ALA A 49 -1.15 -12.16 -2.32
C ALA A 49 -1.54 -10.90 -1.54
N THR A 50 -2.81 -10.75 -1.24
CA THR A 50 -3.43 -9.65 -0.48
C THR A 50 -3.62 -8.35 -1.27
N MET A 51 -4.38 -7.46 -0.65
CA MET A 51 -4.66 -6.10 -1.14
C MET A 51 -3.77 -5.04 -0.48
N PHE A 52 -2.71 -5.46 0.20
CA PHE A 52 -1.80 -4.58 0.93
C PHE A 52 -0.35 -4.80 0.50
N VAL A 53 0.43 -3.73 0.56
CA VAL A 53 1.90 -3.78 0.50
C VAL A 53 2.42 -3.40 1.88
N TRP A 54 3.36 -4.19 2.40
CA TRP A 54 4.07 -3.92 3.63
C TRP A 54 5.48 -3.45 3.27
N ALA A 55 5.80 -2.21 3.59
CA ALA A 55 7.05 -1.59 3.16
C ALA A 55 7.83 -1.03 4.35
N ALA A 56 9.14 -1.22 4.35
CA ALA A 56 10.01 -0.57 5.33
C ALA A 56 9.99 0.95 5.12
N ILE A 57 10.06 1.70 6.21
CA ILE A 57 10.26 3.15 6.15
C ILE A 57 11.69 3.47 5.70
N PRO A 58 11.96 4.66 5.12
CA PRO A 58 13.32 5.07 4.80
C PRO A 58 14.22 5.10 6.05
N GLU A 59 15.49 4.71 5.91
CA GLU A 59 16.43 4.50 7.04
C GLU A 59 16.65 5.72 7.93
N HIS A 60 16.43 6.93 7.41
CA HIS A 60 16.57 8.16 8.19
C HIS A 60 15.40 8.47 9.14
N TYR A 61 14.32 7.67 9.07
CA TYR A 61 13.21 7.72 10.03
C TYR A 61 13.39 6.65 11.10
N THR A 62 13.14 7.02 12.34
CA THR A 62 13.17 6.13 13.50
C THR A 62 11.78 5.74 14.00
N SER A 63 10.72 6.32 13.42
CA SER A 63 9.33 6.08 13.80
C SER A 63 8.46 6.02 12.56
N SER A 64 7.65 4.97 12.46
CA SER A 64 6.66 4.82 11.39
C SER A 64 5.59 5.90 11.43
N GLU A 65 5.22 6.38 12.62
CA GLU A 65 4.27 7.50 12.76
C GLU A 65 4.85 8.80 12.23
N ALA A 66 6.11 9.13 12.57
CA ALA A 66 6.77 10.35 12.08
C ALA A 66 6.86 10.34 10.54
N PHE A 67 7.19 9.21 9.93
CA PHE A 67 7.21 9.07 8.49
C PHE A 67 5.83 9.25 7.86
N VAL A 68 4.78 8.65 8.44
CA VAL A 68 3.41 8.81 7.95
C VAL A 68 2.94 10.25 8.04
N MET A 69 3.24 10.95 9.14
CA MET A 69 2.89 12.37 9.29
C MET A 69 3.55 13.23 8.21
N GLU A 70 4.85 13.04 7.96
CA GLU A 70 5.54 13.77 6.89
C GLU A 70 5.00 13.42 5.48
N LEU A 71 4.62 12.15 5.22
CA LEU A 71 3.96 11.78 3.97
C LEU A 71 2.64 12.54 3.76
N VAL A 72 1.83 12.65 4.81
CA VAL A 72 0.57 13.40 4.75
C VAL A 72 0.81 14.89 4.53
N GLU A 73 1.70 15.48 5.32
CA GLU A 73 1.94 16.94 5.29
C GLU A 73 2.60 17.39 3.98
N ARG A 74 3.55 16.63 3.47
CA ARG A 74 4.38 17.03 2.32
C ARG A 74 3.91 16.48 0.98
N ALA A 75 3.29 15.29 0.97
CA ALA A 75 2.85 14.62 -0.25
C ALA A 75 1.33 14.42 -0.34
N GLY A 76 0.58 14.66 0.74
CA GLY A 76 -0.85 14.38 0.79
C GLY A 76 -1.18 12.88 0.68
N VAL A 77 -0.23 12.01 1.00
CA VAL A 77 -0.37 10.55 0.90
C VAL A 77 -0.52 9.95 2.29
N MET A 78 -1.64 9.26 2.51
CA MET A 78 -1.94 8.60 3.78
C MET A 78 -1.70 7.10 3.68
N VAL A 79 -0.91 6.56 4.60
CA VAL A 79 -0.66 5.13 4.80
C VAL A 79 -0.84 4.77 6.27
N THR A 80 -0.91 3.49 6.61
CA THR A 80 -1.03 3.08 8.02
C THR A 80 0.35 2.82 8.60
N PRO A 81 0.75 3.47 9.72
CA PRO A 81 2.00 3.16 10.38
C PRO A 81 2.00 1.73 10.91
N GLY A 82 3.13 1.07 10.84
CA GLY A 82 3.24 -0.33 11.29
C GLY A 82 3.09 -0.48 12.79
N SER A 83 3.45 0.53 13.58
CA SER A 83 3.21 0.59 15.04
C SER A 83 1.74 0.37 15.41
N ALA A 84 0.77 0.72 14.55
CA ALA A 84 -0.65 0.46 14.74
C ALA A 84 -1.01 -1.04 14.79
N PHE A 85 -0.11 -1.92 14.33
CA PHE A 85 -0.26 -3.38 14.37
C PHE A 85 0.53 -4.04 15.50
N GLY A 86 1.12 -3.24 16.38
CA GLY A 86 1.90 -3.69 17.51
C GLY A 86 3.41 -3.38 17.37
N PRO A 87 4.20 -3.63 18.43
CA PRO A 87 5.61 -3.26 18.47
C PRO A 87 6.46 -3.85 17.35
N SER A 88 6.14 -5.06 16.89
CA SER A 88 6.84 -5.73 15.79
C SER A 88 6.60 -5.09 14.42
N GLY A 89 5.61 -4.20 14.32
CA GLY A 89 5.32 -3.45 13.10
C GLY A 89 6.11 -2.15 12.99
N GLU A 90 6.80 -1.72 14.05
CA GLU A 90 7.63 -0.51 13.99
C GLU A 90 8.74 -0.65 12.93
N GLY A 91 9.03 0.45 12.24
CA GLY A 91 9.94 0.46 11.09
C GLY A 91 9.29 0.13 9.75
N TYR A 92 7.98 -0.10 9.73
CA TYR A 92 7.22 -0.41 8.52
C TYR A 92 5.97 0.45 8.38
N VAL A 93 5.39 0.45 7.17
CA VAL A 93 4.06 1.00 6.88
C VAL A 93 3.27 0.05 6.01
N ARG A 94 1.94 0.11 6.12
CA ARG A 94 1.02 -0.64 5.26
C ARG A 94 0.34 0.28 4.25
N LEU A 95 0.48 -0.04 2.97
CA LEU A 95 -0.19 0.62 1.86
C LEU A 95 -1.33 -0.25 1.34
N ALA A 96 -2.47 0.35 1.00
CA ALA A 96 -3.63 -0.36 0.46
C ALA A 96 -3.73 -0.16 -1.06
N LEU A 97 -3.99 -1.25 -1.81
CA LEU A 97 -4.12 -1.27 -3.27
C LEU A 97 -5.56 -0.92 -3.73
N VAL A 98 -6.25 -0.05 -3.00
CA VAL A 98 -7.68 0.25 -3.23
C VAL A 98 -7.91 1.38 -4.23
N GLN A 99 -6.92 2.21 -4.48
CA GLN A 99 -7.00 3.32 -5.43
C GLN A 99 -6.82 2.82 -6.88
N ASP A 100 -7.34 3.59 -7.84
CA ASP A 100 -7.13 3.30 -9.25
C ASP A 100 -5.69 3.63 -9.71
N GLU A 101 -5.38 3.26 -10.94
CA GLU A 101 -4.03 3.40 -11.50
C GLU A 101 -3.60 4.87 -11.63
N GLU A 102 -4.54 5.77 -11.94
CA GLU A 102 -4.27 7.19 -12.07
C GLU A 102 -3.89 7.80 -10.72
N MET A 103 -4.66 7.47 -9.68
CA MET A 103 -4.40 7.96 -8.33
C MET A 103 -3.09 7.40 -7.76
N LEU A 104 -2.77 6.13 -8.03
CA LEU A 104 -1.48 5.55 -7.64
C LEU A 104 -0.31 6.28 -8.29
N ASN A 105 -0.38 6.55 -9.60
CA ASN A 105 0.65 7.30 -10.30
C ASN A 105 0.76 8.75 -9.79
N LYS A 106 -0.36 9.39 -9.43
CA LYS A 106 -0.37 10.71 -8.80
C LYS A 106 0.32 10.69 -7.44
N ALA A 107 0.04 9.69 -6.60
CA ALA A 107 0.69 9.52 -5.30
C ALA A 107 2.22 9.34 -5.44
N ILE A 108 2.67 8.50 -6.39
CA ILE A 108 4.09 8.29 -6.65
C ILE A 108 4.78 9.61 -7.03
N ARG A 109 4.16 10.41 -7.93
CA ARG A 109 4.69 11.73 -8.31
C ARG A 109 4.77 12.68 -7.11
N ALA A 110 3.69 12.76 -6.31
CA ALA A 110 3.65 13.63 -5.14
C ALA A 110 4.73 13.28 -4.11
N VAL A 111 4.94 11.98 -3.84
CA VAL A 111 6.00 11.52 -2.94
C VAL A 111 7.40 11.86 -3.49
N ARG A 112 7.62 11.67 -4.79
CA ARG A 112 8.89 12.06 -5.44
C ARG A 112 9.16 13.55 -5.29
N GLU A 113 8.18 14.39 -5.58
CA GLU A 113 8.29 15.86 -5.56
C GLU A 113 8.41 16.42 -4.15
N SER A 114 7.85 15.75 -3.15
CA SER A 114 7.94 16.14 -1.75
C SER A 114 9.35 16.03 -1.15
N GLY A 115 10.21 15.17 -1.70
CA GLY A 115 11.54 14.89 -1.17
C GLY A 115 11.53 14.15 0.18
N VAL A 116 10.39 13.61 0.62
CA VAL A 116 10.24 12.91 1.91
C VAL A 116 11.10 11.63 2.00
N LEU A 117 11.49 11.07 0.87
CA LEU A 117 12.34 9.87 0.81
C LEU A 117 13.84 10.17 0.97
N THR A 118 14.25 11.44 0.98
CA THR A 118 15.65 11.85 1.07
C THR A 118 15.95 12.52 2.41
N ALA A 119 17.14 12.28 2.97
CA ALA A 119 17.55 12.88 4.24
C ALA A 119 17.68 14.42 4.20
N GLU A 120 17.72 15.02 3.02
CA GLU A 120 17.87 16.48 2.82
C GLU A 120 16.61 17.29 3.12
N GLY A 121 15.46 16.63 3.32
CA GLY A 121 14.18 17.29 3.61
C GLY A 121 13.98 17.80 5.04
N LYS A 122 14.90 17.55 5.94
CA LYS A 122 14.88 18.08 7.33
C LYS A 122 15.67 19.38 7.42
N ARG A 123 15.07 20.49 6.98
CA ARG A 123 15.50 21.85 7.36
C ARG A 123 14.33 22.59 7.99
#